data_6195f3b04ba6398733eb1e504837f787
#
_entry.id   6195f3b04ba6398733eb1e504837f787
#
_cell.length_a   1.000
_cell.length_b   1.000
_cell.length_c   1.000
_cell.angle_alpha   90.00
_cell.angle_beta   90.00
_cell.angle_gamma   90.00
#
_symmetry.space_group_name_H-M   'P 1'
#
loop_
_entity.id
_entity.type
_entity.pdbx_description
1 polymer ?
#
loop_
_entity_poly.entity_id
_entity_poly.type
_entity_poly.pdbx_seq_one_letter_code
_entity_poly.pdbx_strand_id
1 'polypeptide(L)'
;MSKHFYLMRHGQTRFNEQHRIQGVCDSPLTELGIKQAQQAADYFKDKGIVFEEIYSSTQERACDTAEIVSGRKDIIRLKGLKEWDFGTFEGQQEYLNPPLQAGGVGYGDYFVVHGGESNQDVRERMGETVRDLLENSSAKTILAVSHGGAIAQFFRHILADPPQIRGMHNCAILHFYYDNGEYDLLSIYNPDDASFVYRRGDQR
;
A
#
# COMPACT_ATOMS: atom_id res chain seq x y z
N MET A 1 11.72 -12.26 -15.84
CA MET A 1 11.23 -13.44 -15.08
C MET A 1 9.94 -13.07 -14.39
N SER A 2 8.96 -13.97 -14.46
CA SER A 2 7.65 -13.75 -13.84
C SER A 2 7.69 -13.83 -12.31
N LYS A 3 6.89 -13.00 -11.63
CA LYS A 3 6.87 -12.88 -10.17
C LYS A 3 5.44 -12.72 -9.65
N HIS A 4 5.19 -13.22 -8.45
CA HIS A 4 4.03 -12.86 -7.64
C HIS A 4 4.42 -11.71 -6.71
N PHE A 5 3.80 -10.56 -6.90
CA PHE A 5 4.02 -9.37 -6.11
C PHE A 5 2.79 -9.05 -5.27
N TYR A 6 2.97 -9.00 -3.98
CA TYR A 6 1.94 -8.65 -3.00
C TYR A 6 2.24 -7.27 -2.45
N LEU A 7 1.40 -6.29 -2.81
CA LEU A 7 1.48 -4.93 -2.27
C LEU A 7 0.40 -4.77 -1.22
N MET A 8 0.77 -4.34 -0.02
CA MET A 8 -0.13 -4.36 1.12
C MET A 8 -0.15 -3.00 1.83
N ARG A 9 -1.33 -2.56 2.29
CA ARG A 9 -1.48 -1.41 3.18
C ARG A 9 -1.11 -1.80 4.61
N HIS A 10 -0.50 -0.89 5.38
CA HIS A 10 -0.23 -1.09 6.80
C HIS A 10 -1.52 -1.29 7.63
N GLY A 11 -1.39 -1.88 8.83
CA GLY A 11 -2.47 -2.04 9.80
C GLY A 11 -2.97 -0.72 10.37
N GLN A 12 -4.15 -0.73 11.02
CA GLN A 12 -4.71 0.47 11.63
C GLN A 12 -3.74 1.10 12.63
N THR A 13 -3.61 2.43 12.58
CA THR A 13 -2.80 3.23 13.50
C THR A 13 -3.68 4.11 14.39
N ARG A 14 -3.09 4.69 15.44
CA ARG A 14 -3.77 5.68 16.29
C ARG A 14 -4.28 6.88 15.50
N PHE A 15 -3.55 7.33 14.46
CA PHE A 15 -4.02 8.43 13.62
C PHE A 15 -5.20 8.03 12.74
N ASN A 16 -5.25 6.78 12.25
CA ASN A 16 -6.43 6.28 11.56
C ASN A 16 -7.66 6.28 12.48
N GLU A 17 -7.51 5.78 13.72
CA GLU A 17 -8.58 5.78 14.73
C GLU A 17 -9.06 7.19 15.09
N GLN A 18 -8.16 8.17 15.12
CA GLN A 18 -8.44 9.56 15.41
C GLN A 18 -8.87 10.38 14.19
N HIS A 19 -8.98 9.78 13.01
CA HIS A 19 -9.27 10.47 11.74
C HIS A 19 -8.31 11.64 11.47
N ARG A 20 -7.00 11.37 11.61
CA ARG A 20 -5.94 12.35 11.36
C ARG A 20 -5.16 12.01 10.11
N ILE A 21 -4.81 13.04 9.35
CA ILE A 21 -3.94 12.96 8.17
C ILE A 21 -2.59 12.38 8.58
N GLN A 22 -2.19 11.30 7.94
CA GLN A 22 -0.96 10.59 8.23
C GLN A 22 -0.22 10.26 6.95
N GLY A 23 0.59 11.20 6.51
CA GLY A 23 1.51 11.06 5.40
C GLY A 23 2.91 10.72 5.90
N VAL A 24 3.84 11.69 5.87
CA VAL A 24 5.23 11.51 6.35
C VAL A 24 5.34 11.40 7.85
N CYS A 25 4.41 11.98 8.64
CA CYS A 25 4.33 11.75 10.07
C CYS A 25 3.94 10.29 10.36
N ASP A 26 4.22 9.82 11.58
CA ASP A 26 3.96 8.43 11.96
C ASP A 26 3.18 8.33 13.28
N SER A 27 2.48 7.23 13.46
CA SER A 27 1.87 6.84 14.71
C SER A 27 1.82 5.32 14.82
N PRO A 28 1.91 4.75 16.05
CA PRO A 28 1.99 3.30 16.22
C PRO A 28 0.70 2.60 15.79
N LEU A 29 0.81 1.32 15.48
CA LEU A 29 -0.33 0.44 15.27
C LEU A 29 -1.21 0.41 16.53
N THR A 30 -2.53 0.32 16.33
CA THR A 30 -3.47 0.00 17.40
C THR A 30 -3.50 -1.52 17.65
N GLU A 31 -4.14 -1.95 18.74
CA GLU A 31 -4.41 -3.38 18.97
C GLU A 31 -5.19 -4.00 17.79
N LEU A 32 -6.14 -3.26 17.22
CA LEU A 32 -6.84 -3.67 16.01
C LEU A 32 -5.90 -3.79 14.81
N GLY A 33 -4.97 -2.83 14.63
CA GLY A 33 -3.99 -2.87 13.54
C GLY A 33 -3.05 -4.08 13.64
N ILE A 34 -2.62 -4.43 14.86
CA ILE A 34 -1.85 -5.65 15.11
C ILE A 34 -2.66 -6.90 14.76
N LYS A 35 -3.93 -6.95 15.17
CA LYS A 35 -4.83 -8.06 14.84
C LYS A 35 -5.06 -8.18 13.33
N GLN A 36 -5.24 -7.07 12.61
CA GLN A 36 -5.38 -7.06 11.14
C GLN A 36 -4.13 -7.63 10.47
N ALA A 37 -2.94 -7.25 10.94
CA ALA A 37 -1.68 -7.79 10.43
C ALA A 37 -1.54 -9.30 10.70
N GLN A 38 -1.99 -9.80 11.85
CA GLN A 38 -2.03 -11.23 12.16
C GLN A 38 -3.01 -11.99 11.25
N GLN A 39 -4.20 -11.42 10.97
CA GLN A 39 -5.16 -12.00 10.03
C GLN A 39 -4.58 -12.09 8.60
N ALA A 40 -3.79 -11.08 8.19
CA ALA A 40 -3.07 -11.14 6.91
C ALA A 40 -1.99 -12.23 6.92
N ALA A 41 -1.25 -12.41 8.02
CA ALA A 41 -0.29 -13.50 8.18
C ALA A 41 -0.96 -14.87 8.05
N ASP A 42 -2.10 -15.06 8.72
CA ASP A 42 -2.89 -16.29 8.65
C ASP A 42 -3.37 -16.57 7.22
N TYR A 43 -3.86 -15.54 6.50
CA TYR A 43 -4.24 -15.68 5.09
C TYR A 43 -3.09 -16.19 4.22
N PHE A 44 -1.88 -15.62 4.33
CA PHE A 44 -0.73 -16.08 3.56
C PHE A 44 -0.32 -17.50 3.93
N LYS A 45 -0.34 -17.83 5.21
CA LYS A 45 -0.05 -19.17 5.71
C LYS A 45 -1.04 -20.20 5.18
N ASP A 46 -2.35 -19.91 5.23
CA ASP A 46 -3.40 -20.82 4.75
C ASP A 46 -3.32 -21.05 3.24
N LYS A 47 -2.81 -20.07 2.49
CA LYS A 47 -2.55 -20.19 1.05
C LYS A 47 -1.21 -20.84 0.74
N GLY A 48 -0.39 -21.17 1.73
CA GLY A 48 0.95 -21.71 1.53
C GLY A 48 1.92 -20.73 0.85
N ILE A 49 1.67 -19.41 0.98
CA ILE A 49 2.50 -18.37 0.37
C ILE A 49 3.68 -18.08 1.28
N VAL A 50 4.89 -18.25 0.75
CA VAL A 50 6.15 -17.95 1.45
C VAL A 50 6.87 -16.86 0.68
N PHE A 51 7.19 -15.76 1.35
CA PHE A 51 7.92 -14.65 0.75
C PHE A 51 9.43 -14.90 0.73
N GLU A 52 10.05 -14.77 -0.42
CA GLU A 52 11.49 -14.85 -0.58
C GLU A 52 12.14 -13.51 -0.18
N GLU A 53 11.53 -12.39 -0.56
CA GLU A 53 11.96 -11.04 -0.17
C GLU A 53 10.78 -10.21 0.37
N ILE A 54 11.08 -9.38 1.36
CA ILE A 54 10.09 -8.53 2.02
C ILE A 54 10.60 -7.10 2.06
N TYR A 55 9.78 -6.21 1.53
CA TYR A 55 10.04 -4.79 1.49
C TYR A 55 9.02 -4.03 2.34
N SER A 56 9.40 -2.89 2.83
CA SER A 56 8.51 -1.97 3.54
C SER A 56 8.88 -0.53 3.25
N SER A 57 7.92 0.36 3.40
CA SER A 57 8.23 1.77 3.57
C SER A 57 9.14 1.96 4.81
N THR A 58 9.79 3.12 4.90
CA THR A 58 10.64 3.43 6.07
C THR A 58 9.84 3.87 7.29
N GLN A 59 8.52 3.99 7.20
CA GLN A 59 7.64 4.41 8.27
C GLN A 59 7.33 3.24 9.21
N GLU A 60 7.37 3.49 10.52
CA GLU A 60 7.29 2.48 11.57
C GLU A 60 6.04 1.59 11.42
N ARG A 61 4.86 2.19 11.19
CA ARG A 61 3.60 1.47 10.98
C ARG A 61 3.64 0.42 9.88
N ALA A 62 4.36 0.70 8.78
CA ALA A 62 4.51 -0.23 7.67
C ALA A 62 5.57 -1.30 7.98
N CYS A 63 6.66 -0.93 8.64
CA CYS A 63 7.68 -1.87 9.10
C CYS A 63 7.10 -2.89 10.08
N ASP A 64 6.39 -2.42 11.11
CA ASP A 64 5.76 -3.28 12.12
C ASP A 64 4.73 -4.22 11.48
N THR A 65 3.93 -3.70 10.54
CA THR A 65 3.00 -4.54 9.78
C THR A 65 3.75 -5.62 9.00
N ALA A 66 4.83 -5.28 8.29
CA ALA A 66 5.62 -6.24 7.51
C ALA A 66 6.24 -7.32 8.40
N GLU A 67 6.75 -6.94 9.58
CA GLU A 67 7.32 -7.86 10.56
C GLU A 67 6.28 -8.84 11.10
N ILE A 68 5.08 -8.36 11.44
CA ILE A 68 3.99 -9.20 11.95
C ILE A 68 3.51 -10.17 10.85
N VAL A 69 3.27 -9.66 9.64
CA VAL A 69 2.74 -10.46 8.52
C VAL A 69 3.70 -11.56 8.09
N SER A 70 4.99 -11.27 8.07
CA SER A 70 6.01 -12.22 7.59
C SER A 70 6.63 -13.09 8.69
N GLY A 71 6.54 -12.66 9.95
CA GLY A 71 7.29 -13.27 11.06
C GLY A 71 8.80 -13.06 10.98
N ARG A 72 9.27 -12.17 10.09
CA ARG A 72 10.68 -11.93 9.80
C ARG A 72 11.12 -10.53 10.26
N LYS A 73 12.44 -10.36 10.45
CA LYS A 73 13.08 -9.08 10.84
C LYS A 73 14.00 -8.51 9.76
N ASP A 74 14.31 -9.29 8.75
CA ASP A 74 15.17 -8.92 7.62
C ASP A 74 14.38 -8.18 6.52
N ILE A 75 13.68 -7.11 6.92
CA ILE A 75 12.85 -6.29 6.06
C ILE A 75 13.71 -5.23 5.35
N ILE A 76 13.62 -5.17 4.02
CA ILE A 76 14.30 -4.15 3.20
C ILE A 76 13.44 -2.88 3.18
N ARG A 77 13.96 -1.78 3.74
CA ARG A 77 13.23 -0.53 3.88
C ARG A 77 13.53 0.43 2.72
N LEU A 78 12.48 0.85 1.99
CA LEU A 78 12.60 1.72 0.82
C LEU A 78 11.83 3.04 1.03
N LYS A 79 12.53 4.17 0.87
CA LYS A 79 11.91 5.51 1.02
C LYS A 79 10.81 5.75 -0.01
N GLY A 80 10.94 5.21 -1.21
CA GLY A 80 9.94 5.39 -2.27
C GLY A 80 8.59 4.71 -1.99
N LEU A 81 8.51 3.79 -1.01
CA LEU A 81 7.26 3.17 -0.55
C LEU A 81 6.52 3.99 0.53
N LYS A 82 7.03 5.17 0.94
CA LYS A 82 6.38 6.03 1.95
C LYS A 82 5.01 6.52 1.48
N GLU A 83 4.19 6.94 2.45
CA GLU A 83 2.92 7.60 2.16
C GLU A 83 3.14 8.97 1.49
N TRP A 84 2.10 9.52 0.92
CA TRP A 84 2.03 10.88 0.40
C TRP A 84 2.49 11.89 1.45
N ASP A 85 3.29 12.85 1.08
CA ASP A 85 3.63 13.99 1.92
C ASP A 85 2.52 15.05 1.81
N PHE A 86 1.82 15.30 2.91
CA PHE A 86 0.75 16.29 2.97
C PHE A 86 1.25 17.66 3.47
N GLY A 87 2.56 17.85 3.62
CA GLY A 87 3.17 19.10 4.07
C GLY A 87 2.63 19.59 5.41
N THR A 88 2.20 20.85 5.48
CA THR A 88 1.67 21.45 6.72
C THR A 88 0.35 20.85 7.22
N PHE A 89 -0.28 19.96 6.45
CA PHE A 89 -1.49 19.22 6.86
C PHE A 89 -1.18 17.97 7.69
N GLU A 90 0.07 17.57 7.79
CA GLU A 90 0.48 16.40 8.58
C GLU A 90 -0.03 16.46 10.02
N GLY A 91 -0.71 15.39 10.45
CA GLY A 91 -1.30 15.28 11.80
C GLY A 91 -2.57 16.07 12.02
N GLN A 92 -3.05 16.84 11.04
CA GLN A 92 -4.33 17.55 11.13
C GLN A 92 -5.51 16.59 11.00
N GLN A 93 -6.73 17.06 11.23
CA GLN A 93 -7.94 16.25 11.08
C GLN A 93 -8.25 16.00 9.61
N GLU A 94 -8.67 14.78 9.26
CA GLU A 94 -8.95 14.39 7.86
C GLU A 94 -10.03 15.24 7.18
N TYR A 95 -10.98 15.80 7.93
CA TYR A 95 -12.00 16.69 7.37
C TYR A 95 -11.45 18.01 6.80
N LEU A 96 -10.19 18.35 7.09
CA LEU A 96 -9.49 19.50 6.54
C LEU A 96 -8.89 19.21 5.16
N ASN A 97 -8.87 17.96 4.72
CA ASN A 97 -8.43 17.62 3.38
C ASN A 97 -9.32 18.32 2.33
N PRO A 98 -8.73 18.79 1.22
CA PRO A 98 -9.52 19.26 0.11
C PRO A 98 -10.35 18.11 -0.48
N PRO A 99 -11.41 18.43 -1.23
CA PRO A 99 -12.15 17.41 -1.97
C PRO A 99 -11.22 16.73 -2.98
N LEU A 100 -11.40 15.42 -3.15
CA LEU A 100 -10.72 14.69 -4.21
C LEU A 100 -11.08 15.28 -5.58
N GLN A 101 -10.14 15.29 -6.49
CA GLN A 101 -10.38 15.63 -7.89
C GLN A 101 -11.45 14.73 -8.51
N ALA A 102 -12.07 15.19 -9.60
CA ALA A 102 -13.08 14.42 -10.33
C ALA A 102 -12.60 13.00 -10.64
N GLY A 103 -13.46 12.01 -10.43
CA GLY A 103 -13.10 10.59 -10.54
C GLY A 103 -12.33 10.02 -9.35
N GLY A 104 -12.15 10.77 -8.26
CA GLY A 104 -11.46 10.30 -7.05
C GLY A 104 -9.98 10.02 -7.25
N VAL A 105 -9.34 10.70 -8.21
CA VAL A 105 -7.95 10.43 -8.64
C VAL A 105 -6.88 10.95 -7.69
N GLY A 106 -7.26 11.66 -6.63
CA GLY A 106 -6.37 12.23 -5.62
C GLY A 106 -6.57 13.74 -5.46
N TYR A 107 -5.55 14.43 -4.96
CA TYR A 107 -5.61 15.83 -4.59
C TYR A 107 -4.92 16.78 -5.60
N GLY A 108 -4.37 16.24 -6.71
CA GLY A 108 -3.59 17.03 -7.69
C GLY A 108 -2.34 17.60 -7.07
N ASP A 109 -2.13 18.90 -7.27
CA ASP A 109 -0.99 19.65 -6.79
C ASP A 109 -1.31 20.44 -5.49
N TYR A 110 -2.45 20.14 -4.86
CA TYR A 110 -2.94 20.94 -3.72
C TYR A 110 -1.89 21.05 -2.60
N PHE A 111 -1.24 19.95 -2.26
CA PHE A 111 -0.29 19.93 -1.15
C PHE A 111 1.09 20.49 -1.49
N VAL A 112 1.41 20.73 -2.77
CA VAL A 112 2.71 21.27 -3.20
C VAL A 112 2.99 22.65 -2.59
N VAL A 113 2.00 23.55 -2.61
CA VAL A 113 2.12 24.90 -2.01
C VAL A 113 2.19 24.86 -0.47
N HIS A 114 1.89 23.72 0.12
CA HIS A 114 1.96 23.45 1.55
C HIS A 114 3.22 22.66 1.94
N GLY A 115 4.17 22.49 1.01
CA GLY A 115 5.43 21.76 1.22
C GLY A 115 5.31 20.25 1.11
N GLY A 116 4.21 19.74 0.54
CA GLY A 116 3.95 18.32 0.29
C GLY A 116 4.17 17.92 -1.17
N GLU A 117 3.69 16.72 -1.52
CA GLU A 117 3.80 16.12 -2.85
C GLU A 117 2.55 16.33 -3.70
N SER A 118 2.72 16.36 -5.02
CA SER A 118 1.64 16.23 -6.00
C SER A 118 1.25 14.74 -6.22
N ASN A 119 0.11 14.52 -6.90
CA ASN A 119 -0.25 13.19 -7.40
C ASN A 119 0.87 12.57 -8.24
N GLN A 120 1.52 13.39 -9.08
CA GLN A 120 2.54 12.95 -10.02
C GLN A 120 3.82 12.52 -9.27
N ASP A 121 4.27 13.30 -8.29
CA ASP A 121 5.43 12.96 -7.47
C ASP A 121 5.28 11.58 -6.81
N VAL A 122 4.09 11.33 -6.22
CA VAL A 122 3.81 10.04 -5.57
C VAL A 122 3.77 8.90 -6.59
N ARG A 123 3.17 9.11 -7.77
CA ARG A 123 3.10 8.11 -8.85
C ARG A 123 4.49 7.72 -9.34
N GLU A 124 5.32 8.71 -9.64
CA GLU A 124 6.67 8.50 -10.17
C GLU A 124 7.54 7.75 -9.17
N ARG A 125 7.65 8.24 -7.92
CA ARG A 125 8.51 7.57 -6.92
C ARG A 125 8.04 6.15 -6.57
N MET A 126 6.71 5.93 -6.46
CA MET A 126 6.17 4.59 -6.22
C MET A 126 6.42 3.68 -7.42
N GLY A 127 6.13 4.16 -8.63
CA GLY A 127 6.33 3.41 -9.87
C GLY A 127 7.78 3.01 -10.08
N GLU A 128 8.72 3.95 -9.93
CA GLU A 128 10.16 3.69 -10.03
C GLU A 128 10.62 2.69 -8.96
N THR A 129 10.24 2.91 -7.69
CA THR A 129 10.65 2.06 -6.59
C THR A 129 10.15 0.62 -6.76
N VAL A 130 8.87 0.44 -7.13
CA VAL A 130 8.30 -0.91 -7.33
C VAL A 130 8.91 -1.58 -8.57
N ARG A 131 9.12 -0.86 -9.66
CA ARG A 131 9.81 -1.40 -10.82
C ARG A 131 11.22 -1.84 -10.46
N ASP A 132 12.00 -0.99 -9.80
CA ASP A 132 13.39 -1.28 -9.44
C ASP A 132 13.50 -2.51 -8.52
N LEU A 133 12.65 -2.62 -7.51
CA LEU A 133 12.63 -3.79 -6.64
C LEU A 133 12.27 -5.08 -7.41
N LEU A 134 11.33 -5.01 -8.37
CA LEU A 134 10.93 -6.18 -9.15
C LEU A 134 11.98 -6.59 -10.18
N GLU A 135 12.61 -5.63 -10.85
CA GLU A 135 13.60 -5.90 -11.89
C GLU A 135 14.95 -6.38 -11.33
N ASN A 136 15.37 -5.83 -10.19
CA ASN A 136 16.66 -6.17 -9.58
C ASN A 136 16.61 -7.37 -8.62
N SER A 137 15.44 -7.82 -8.21
CA SER A 137 15.28 -9.00 -7.35
C SER A 137 15.33 -10.30 -8.18
N SER A 138 15.93 -11.35 -7.62
CA SER A 138 15.81 -12.72 -8.13
C SER A 138 14.62 -13.49 -7.55
N ALA A 139 13.97 -12.97 -6.52
CA ALA A 139 12.84 -13.57 -5.84
C ALA A 139 11.62 -13.69 -6.75
N LYS A 140 10.87 -14.77 -6.60
CA LYS A 140 9.62 -15.04 -7.33
C LYS A 140 8.39 -14.62 -6.57
N THR A 141 8.48 -14.53 -5.25
CA THR A 141 7.36 -14.19 -4.37
C THR A 141 7.80 -13.08 -3.42
N ILE A 142 7.26 -11.89 -3.62
CA ILE A 142 7.69 -10.66 -2.96
C ILE A 142 6.50 -10.01 -2.24
N LEU A 143 6.72 -9.59 -1.00
CA LEU A 143 5.81 -8.72 -0.23
C LEU A 143 6.39 -7.31 -0.16
N ALA A 144 5.55 -6.30 -0.36
CA ALA A 144 5.87 -4.91 -0.04
C ALA A 144 4.75 -4.30 0.80
N VAL A 145 5.08 -3.65 1.93
CA VAL A 145 4.10 -2.95 2.76
C VAL A 145 4.27 -1.44 2.59
N SER A 146 3.17 -0.79 2.24
CA SER A 146 3.08 0.63 1.94
C SER A 146 1.79 1.23 2.54
N HIS A 147 1.20 2.25 1.92
CA HIS A 147 0.15 3.10 2.49
C HIS A 147 -0.98 3.32 1.52
N GLY A 148 -2.13 3.79 2.03
CA GLY A 148 -3.35 3.89 1.26
C GLY A 148 -3.27 4.86 0.06
N GLY A 149 -2.76 6.06 0.29
CA GLY A 149 -2.62 7.08 -0.75
C GLY A 149 -1.56 6.70 -1.80
N ALA A 150 -0.39 6.26 -1.33
CA ALA A 150 0.70 5.82 -2.19
C ALA A 150 0.30 4.63 -3.08
N ILE A 151 -0.34 3.60 -2.51
CA ILE A 151 -0.87 2.45 -3.26
C ILE A 151 -1.91 2.89 -4.29
N ALA A 152 -2.82 3.79 -3.92
CA ALA A 152 -3.84 4.28 -4.84
C ALA A 152 -3.24 5.05 -6.03
N GLN A 153 -2.16 5.81 -5.82
CA GLN A 153 -1.47 6.50 -6.91
C GLN A 153 -0.64 5.53 -7.77
N PHE A 154 0.07 4.59 -7.17
CA PHE A 154 0.77 3.52 -7.89
C PHE A 154 -0.18 2.72 -8.79
N PHE A 155 -1.31 2.31 -8.25
CA PHE A 155 -2.33 1.55 -8.98
C PHE A 155 -2.82 2.28 -10.24
N ARG A 156 -3.05 3.61 -10.14
CA ARG A 156 -3.43 4.45 -11.29
C ARG A 156 -2.28 4.71 -12.27
N HIS A 157 -1.06 4.53 -11.83
CA HIS A 157 0.12 4.69 -12.68
C HIS A 157 0.33 3.48 -13.60
N ILE A 158 0.13 2.27 -13.06
CA ILE A 158 0.47 1.02 -13.78
C ILE A 158 -0.69 0.43 -14.58
N LEU A 159 -1.96 0.78 -14.28
CA LEU A 159 -3.13 0.24 -14.96
C LEU A 159 -3.79 1.33 -15.82
N ALA A 160 -3.97 1.04 -17.12
CA ALA A 160 -4.63 1.95 -18.05
C ALA A 160 -6.12 2.18 -17.71
N ASP A 161 -6.81 1.15 -17.21
CA ASP A 161 -8.21 1.20 -16.75
C ASP A 161 -8.30 0.53 -15.37
N PRO A 162 -7.90 1.25 -14.30
CA PRO A 162 -7.94 0.69 -12.97
C PRO A 162 -9.38 0.49 -12.51
N PRO A 163 -9.73 -0.67 -11.92
CA PRO A 163 -11.03 -0.87 -11.33
C PRO A 163 -11.31 0.19 -10.26
N GLN A 164 -12.57 0.60 -10.13
CA GLN A 164 -12.97 1.49 -9.04
C GLN A 164 -12.84 0.74 -7.71
N ILE A 165 -11.77 1.04 -6.97
CA ILE A 165 -11.52 0.43 -5.67
C ILE A 165 -12.23 1.26 -4.61
N ARG A 166 -13.28 0.68 -4.03
CA ARG A 166 -13.89 1.16 -2.80
C ARG A 166 -13.75 0.08 -1.74
N GLY A 167 -13.48 0.47 -0.49
CA GLY A 167 -13.42 -0.47 0.62
C GLY A 167 -12.09 -1.23 0.75
N MET A 168 -10.97 -0.62 0.38
CA MET A 168 -9.64 -1.13 0.69
C MET A 168 -9.29 -0.81 2.15
N HIS A 169 -9.38 -1.82 3.00
CA HIS A 169 -9.15 -1.68 4.44
C HIS A 169 -7.67 -1.58 4.81
N ASN A 170 -7.36 -1.34 6.08
CA ASN A 170 -6.02 -1.56 6.61
C ASN A 170 -5.65 -3.05 6.44
N CYS A 171 -4.40 -3.34 6.13
CA CYS A 171 -3.91 -4.66 5.74
C CYS A 171 -4.52 -5.25 4.45
N ALA A 172 -5.24 -4.47 3.63
CA ALA A 172 -5.66 -4.93 2.30
C ALA A 172 -4.46 -5.37 1.46
N ILE A 173 -4.62 -6.50 0.76
CA ILE A 173 -3.60 -7.18 -0.03
C ILE A 173 -3.95 -7.06 -1.51
N LEU A 174 -3.07 -6.42 -2.30
CA LEU A 174 -3.14 -6.37 -3.75
C LEU A 174 -2.17 -7.41 -4.29
N HIS A 175 -2.67 -8.40 -5.01
CA HIS A 175 -1.87 -9.46 -5.61
C HIS A 175 -1.71 -9.21 -7.11
N PHE A 176 -0.48 -8.97 -7.52
CA PHE A 176 -0.09 -8.82 -8.92
C PHE A 176 0.72 -10.01 -9.41
N TYR A 177 0.53 -10.34 -10.68
CA TYR A 177 1.49 -11.09 -11.45
C TYR A 177 2.29 -10.10 -12.30
N TYR A 178 3.60 -10.13 -12.15
CA TYR A 178 4.52 -9.27 -12.89
C TYR A 178 5.36 -10.10 -13.85
N ASP A 179 5.40 -9.71 -15.10
CA ASP A 179 6.28 -10.31 -16.09
C ASP A 179 6.75 -9.29 -17.13
N ASN A 180 8.06 -9.19 -17.34
CA ASN A 180 8.69 -8.36 -18.37
C ASN A 180 8.17 -6.89 -18.40
N GLY A 181 8.00 -6.25 -17.25
CA GLY A 181 7.53 -4.86 -17.15
C GLY A 181 6.00 -4.70 -17.07
N GLU A 182 5.25 -5.78 -17.30
CA GLU A 182 3.79 -5.75 -17.29
C GLU A 182 3.22 -6.19 -15.93
N TYR A 183 2.23 -5.46 -15.44
CA TYR A 183 1.51 -5.76 -14.20
C TYR A 183 0.11 -6.29 -14.51
N ASP A 184 -0.21 -7.46 -14.00
CA ASP A 184 -1.53 -8.04 -14.08
C ASP A 184 -2.12 -8.17 -12.67
N LEU A 185 -3.15 -7.37 -12.36
CA LEU A 185 -3.83 -7.45 -11.07
C LEU A 185 -4.70 -8.68 -10.99
N LEU A 186 -4.37 -9.60 -10.09
CA LEU A 186 -5.12 -10.85 -9.88
C LEU A 186 -6.23 -10.69 -8.87
N SER A 187 -5.98 -9.97 -7.75
CA SER A 187 -6.99 -9.75 -6.73
C SER A 187 -6.65 -8.58 -5.80
N ILE A 188 -7.68 -8.07 -5.14
CA ILE A 188 -7.59 -7.21 -3.94
C ILE A 188 -8.43 -7.87 -2.86
N TYR A 189 -7.82 -8.15 -1.72
CA TYR A 189 -8.42 -8.90 -0.62
C TYR A 189 -8.26 -8.16 0.70
N ASN A 190 -9.33 -8.12 1.50
CA ASN A 190 -9.34 -7.60 2.86
C ASN A 190 -9.30 -8.77 3.85
N PRO A 191 -8.20 -8.97 4.59
CA PRO A 191 -8.09 -10.10 5.53
C PRO A 191 -9.02 -10.01 6.74
N ASP A 192 -9.36 -8.80 7.18
CA ASP A 192 -10.14 -8.53 8.39
C ASP A 192 -11.60 -9.00 8.31
N ASP A 193 -12.20 -8.96 7.12
CA ASP A 193 -13.56 -9.45 6.87
C ASP A 193 -13.64 -10.60 5.84
N ALA A 194 -12.47 -11.08 5.41
CA ALA A 194 -12.31 -12.15 4.41
C ALA A 194 -13.01 -11.84 3.07
N SER A 195 -13.09 -10.57 2.67
CA SER A 195 -13.76 -10.14 1.46
C SER A 195 -12.79 -9.86 0.30
N PHE A 196 -13.26 -10.10 -0.93
CA PHE A 196 -12.59 -9.64 -2.13
C PHE A 196 -13.19 -8.31 -2.59
N VAL A 197 -12.37 -7.27 -2.67
CA VAL A 197 -12.72 -5.99 -3.31
C VAL A 197 -12.67 -6.14 -4.84
N TYR A 198 -11.75 -6.97 -5.31
CA TYR A 198 -11.56 -7.30 -6.72
C TYR A 198 -11.01 -8.71 -6.86
N ARG A 199 -11.48 -9.45 -7.86
CA ARG A 199 -10.88 -10.72 -8.30
C ARG A 199 -10.95 -10.80 -9.82
N ARG A 200 -9.83 -11.11 -10.46
CA ARG A 200 -9.77 -11.32 -11.90
C ARG A 200 -10.73 -12.45 -12.31
N GLY A 201 -11.57 -12.17 -13.29
CA GLY A 201 -12.59 -13.13 -13.78
C GLY A 201 -13.96 -13.02 -13.11
N ASP A 202 -14.11 -12.25 -12.02
CA ASP A 202 -15.43 -11.89 -11.54
C ASP A 202 -16.08 -10.94 -12.56
N GLN A 203 -17.29 -11.25 -12.99
CA GLN A 203 -18.02 -10.40 -13.93
C GLN A 203 -18.27 -9.02 -13.31
N ARG A 204 -17.90 -7.98 -14.05
CA ARG A 204 -18.25 -6.59 -13.76
C ARG A 204 -19.73 -6.35 -13.90
#